data_31e096c3cb45b02f20b41cb065fe9663
#
_entry.id   31e096c3cb45b02f20b41cb065fe9663
#
_cell.length_a   1.000
_cell.length_b   1.000
_cell.length_c   1.000
_cell.angle_alpha   90.00
_cell.angle_beta   90.00
_cell.angle_gamma   90.00
#
_symmetry.space_group_name_H-M   'P 1'
#
loop_
_entity.id
_entity.type
_entity.pdbx_description
1 polymer ?
#
loop_
_entity_poly.entity_id
_entity_poly.type
_entity_poly.pdbx_seq_one_letter_code
_entity_poly.pdbx_strand_id
1 'polypeptide(L)'
;MTQAATDRPPSPVAAEVRVLARTDEGLATAARAEIAAAEPVFAGHYPDFPIFPGVCVLECVHRAATDGEGAPVPADLAAVESARFSGAVLPGDTLDITLRWRRTENGWRCDATTATARGKSASVRLRYRAVGGAG
;
A
#
# COMPACT_ATOMS: atom_id res chain seq x y z
N MET A 1 9.93 -8.40 21.91
CA MET A 1 10.39 -8.08 21.44
C MET A 1 10.23 -7.69 20.23
N THR A 2 10.21 -7.27 19.61
CA THR A 2 10.17 -6.63 18.45
C THR A 2 10.75 -7.31 17.32
N GLN A 3 10.84 -8.55 17.38
CA GLN A 3 11.48 -9.25 16.36
C GLN A 3 10.80 -9.12 15.02
N ALA A 4 9.49 -9.02 15.00
CA ALA A 4 8.82 -8.94 13.73
C ALA A 4 9.30 -7.77 12.92
N ALA A 5 9.60 -6.69 13.57
CA ALA A 5 10.05 -5.53 12.85
C ALA A 5 11.40 -5.76 12.21
N THR A 6 12.24 -6.55 12.83
CA THR A 6 13.56 -6.76 12.27
C THR A 6 13.54 -7.74 11.12
N ASP A 7 12.46 -8.50 10.95
CA ASP A 7 12.39 -9.43 9.85
C ASP A 7 11.93 -8.78 8.56
N ARG A 8 11.48 -7.56 8.64
CA ARG A 8 10.98 -6.87 7.45
C ARG A 8 12.15 -6.16 6.76
N PRO A 9 12.27 -6.28 5.44
CA PRO A 9 13.30 -5.55 4.74
C PRO A 9 13.18 -4.04 4.97
N PRO A 10 14.25 -3.30 4.90
CA PRO A 10 14.17 -1.85 5.02
C PRO A 10 13.26 -1.28 3.94
N SER A 11 12.55 -0.23 4.29
CA SER A 11 11.65 0.42 3.37
C SER A 11 11.97 1.90 3.32
N PRO A 12 11.83 2.54 2.15
CA PRO A 12 12.00 3.99 2.05
C PRO A 12 10.85 4.74 2.70
N VAL A 13 9.80 4.05 3.12
CA VAL A 13 8.63 4.68 3.69
C VAL A 13 8.65 4.53 5.19
N ALA A 14 8.78 5.64 5.91
CA ALA A 14 8.73 5.64 7.36
C ALA A 14 7.30 5.72 7.88
N ALA A 15 6.38 6.24 7.09
CA ALA A 15 5.00 6.42 7.52
C ALA A 15 4.37 5.08 7.87
N GLU A 16 3.53 5.12 8.88
CA GLU A 16 2.77 3.95 9.28
C GLU A 16 1.48 3.91 8.50
N VAL A 17 1.17 2.78 7.91
CA VAL A 17 -0.10 2.60 7.21
C VAL A 17 -1.07 1.98 8.21
N ARG A 18 -2.14 2.71 8.53
CA ARG A 18 -3.14 2.25 9.48
C ARG A 18 -4.35 1.73 8.73
N VAL A 19 -4.71 0.48 8.99
CA VAL A 19 -5.93 -0.08 8.43
C VAL A 19 -7.08 0.42 9.28
N LEU A 20 -8.01 1.13 8.66
CA LEU A 20 -9.15 1.72 9.36
C LEU A 20 -10.32 0.76 9.43
N ALA A 21 -10.53 -0.03 8.40
CA ALA A 21 -11.63 -0.96 8.37
C ALA A 21 -11.40 -2.03 7.32
N ARG A 22 -11.84 -3.24 7.64
CA ARG A 22 -11.94 -4.30 6.65
C ARG A 22 -13.37 -4.80 6.70
N THR A 23 -14.05 -4.77 5.57
CA THR A 23 -15.46 -5.13 5.48
C THR A 23 -15.63 -6.18 4.40
N ASP A 24 -16.83 -6.68 4.23
CA ASP A 24 -17.14 -7.67 3.20
C ASP A 24 -16.23 -8.88 3.38
N GLU A 25 -16.15 -9.38 4.62
CA GLU A 25 -15.33 -10.55 4.97
C GLU A 25 -13.85 -10.34 4.63
N GLY A 26 -13.39 -9.10 4.72
CA GLY A 26 -11.99 -8.79 4.45
C GLY A 26 -11.71 -8.40 3.00
N LEU A 27 -12.71 -8.48 2.14
CA LEU A 27 -12.49 -8.22 0.72
C LEU A 27 -12.45 -6.73 0.38
N ALA A 28 -12.88 -5.87 1.28
CA ALA A 28 -12.79 -4.43 1.11
C ALA A 28 -12.04 -3.85 2.28
N THR A 29 -11.06 -3.00 2.01
CA THR A 29 -10.21 -2.41 3.04
C THR A 29 -10.11 -0.91 2.82
N ALA A 30 -10.18 -0.17 3.92
CA ALA A 30 -9.86 1.26 3.93
C ALA A 30 -8.69 1.46 4.86
N ALA A 31 -7.70 2.22 4.42
CA ALA A 31 -6.48 2.48 5.18
C ALA A 31 -6.03 3.91 4.97
N ARG A 32 -5.12 4.36 5.80
CA ARG A 32 -4.64 5.73 5.75
C ARG A 32 -3.19 5.81 6.17
N ALA A 33 -2.43 6.67 5.51
CA ALA A 33 -1.06 6.96 5.87
C ALA A 33 -0.85 8.47 5.88
N GLU A 34 -0.19 8.98 6.94
CA GLU A 34 0.17 10.39 7.01
C GLU A 34 1.56 10.54 6.42
N ILE A 35 1.69 11.32 5.37
CA ILE A 35 2.95 11.48 4.65
C ILE A 35 3.67 12.70 5.23
N ALA A 36 4.51 12.45 6.22
CA ALA A 36 5.18 13.54 6.92
C ALA A 36 6.26 14.18 6.06
N ALA A 37 6.50 15.46 6.29
CA ALA A 37 7.57 16.15 5.59
C ALA A 37 8.94 15.55 5.91
N ALA A 38 9.06 14.88 7.04
CA ALA A 38 10.32 14.26 7.46
C ALA A 38 10.56 12.88 6.86
N GLU A 39 9.71 12.41 5.95
CA GLU A 39 9.97 11.14 5.29
C GLU A 39 11.36 11.15 4.67
N PRO A 40 12.19 10.15 4.95
CA PRO A 40 13.56 10.17 4.43
C PRO A 40 13.66 10.29 2.91
N VAL A 41 12.65 9.79 2.19
CA VAL A 41 12.69 9.81 0.75
C VAL A 41 12.71 11.23 0.20
N PHE A 42 12.15 12.19 0.91
CA PHE A 42 12.13 13.56 0.42
C PHE A 42 13.52 14.19 0.42
N ALA A 43 14.36 13.82 1.38
CA ALA A 43 15.69 14.39 1.45
C ALA A 43 16.60 13.91 0.33
N GLY A 44 16.39 12.67 -0.11
CA GLY A 44 17.26 12.08 -1.12
C GLY A 44 16.68 12.05 -2.52
N HIS A 45 15.50 12.62 -2.74
CA HIS A 45 14.82 12.47 -4.02
C HIS A 45 14.18 13.80 -4.40
N TYR A 46 14.75 14.47 -5.37
CA TYR A 46 14.28 15.76 -5.89
C TYR A 46 14.04 16.77 -4.78
N PRO A 47 15.09 17.23 -4.10
CA PRO A 47 14.89 18.12 -2.95
C PRO A 47 14.12 19.40 -3.29
N ASP A 48 14.17 19.86 -4.53
CA ASP A 48 13.46 21.07 -4.94
C ASP A 48 12.02 20.78 -5.33
N PHE A 49 11.66 19.50 -5.50
CA PHE A 49 10.31 19.08 -5.83
C PHE A 49 9.98 17.87 -4.97
N PRO A 50 9.60 18.10 -3.72
CA PRO A 50 9.36 16.98 -2.82
C PRO A 50 8.03 16.29 -3.16
N ILE A 51 8.12 15.26 -3.96
CA ILE A 51 6.97 14.44 -4.32
C ILE A 51 7.23 13.05 -3.79
N PHE A 52 6.22 12.46 -3.17
CA PHE A 52 6.30 11.09 -2.68
C PHE A 52 6.30 10.18 -3.90
N PRO A 53 7.36 9.40 -4.12
CA PRO A 53 7.47 8.63 -5.36
C PRO A 53 6.40 7.55 -5.50
N GLY A 54 6.11 7.20 -6.75
CA GLY A 54 5.13 6.15 -7.03
C GLY A 54 5.46 4.83 -6.37
N VAL A 55 6.75 4.46 -6.31
CA VAL A 55 7.15 3.22 -5.66
C VAL A 55 6.82 3.25 -4.16
N CYS A 56 6.85 4.42 -3.55
CA CYS A 56 6.47 4.54 -2.14
C CYS A 56 4.96 4.44 -1.97
N VAL A 57 4.19 4.94 -2.94
CA VAL A 57 2.73 4.75 -2.91
C VAL A 57 2.41 3.26 -3.03
N LEU A 58 3.11 2.55 -3.90
CA LEU A 58 2.92 1.11 -4.03
C LEU A 58 3.22 0.38 -2.73
N GLU A 59 4.27 0.81 -2.02
CA GLU A 59 4.61 0.21 -0.74
C GLU A 59 3.48 0.42 0.28
N CYS A 60 2.89 1.61 0.30
CA CYS A 60 1.77 1.88 1.19
C CYS A 60 0.57 1.01 0.86
N VAL A 61 0.27 0.84 -0.42
CA VAL A 61 -0.83 -0.02 -0.86
C VAL A 61 -0.57 -1.46 -0.43
N HIS A 62 0.65 -1.95 -0.65
CA HIS A 62 1.00 -3.32 -0.28
C HIS A 62 0.86 -3.54 1.23
N ARG A 63 1.29 -2.58 2.03
CA ARG A 63 1.13 -2.70 3.48
C ARG A 63 -0.34 -2.70 3.87
N ALA A 64 -1.15 -1.85 3.26
CA ALA A 64 -2.59 -1.85 3.55
C ALA A 64 -3.21 -3.20 3.22
N ALA A 65 -2.71 -3.84 2.17
CA ALA A 65 -3.26 -5.12 1.73
C ALA A 65 -2.90 -6.26 2.67
N THR A 66 -1.69 -6.22 3.23
CA THR A 66 -1.16 -7.41 3.90
C THR A 66 -0.94 -7.25 5.39
N ASP A 67 -0.86 -6.03 5.92
CA ASP A 67 -0.54 -5.83 7.33
C ASP A 67 -1.80 -5.96 8.19
N GLY A 68 -1.57 -6.41 9.41
CA GLY A 68 -2.63 -6.42 10.42
C GLY A 68 -3.61 -7.56 10.26
N GLU A 69 -4.58 -7.56 11.14
CA GLU A 69 -5.57 -8.61 11.16
C GLU A 69 -6.62 -8.40 10.12
N GLY A 70 -7.25 -9.46 9.70
CA GLY A 70 -8.37 -9.36 8.77
C GLY A 70 -7.99 -9.36 7.32
N ALA A 71 -6.71 -9.44 6.99
CA ALA A 71 -6.30 -9.62 5.61
C ALA A 71 -6.89 -10.94 5.10
N PRO A 72 -7.38 -10.96 3.86
CA PRO A 72 -8.13 -12.13 3.39
C PRO A 72 -7.33 -13.42 3.44
N VAL A 73 -6.09 -13.39 3.02
CA VAL A 73 -5.22 -14.57 3.09
C VAL A 73 -3.78 -14.10 3.21
N PRO A 74 -2.91 -14.91 3.81
CA PRO A 74 -1.48 -14.67 3.69
C PRO A 74 -1.11 -14.88 2.23
N ALA A 75 -0.40 -13.94 1.65
CA ALA A 75 -0.12 -14.00 0.22
C ALA A 75 1.19 -13.33 -0.11
N ASP A 76 1.81 -13.79 -1.19
CA ASP A 76 3.01 -13.18 -1.73
C ASP A 76 2.66 -12.32 -2.93
N LEU A 77 3.21 -11.14 -2.99
CA LEU A 77 3.05 -10.27 -4.14
C LEU A 77 3.74 -10.93 -5.33
N ALA A 78 2.97 -11.24 -6.36
CA ALA A 78 3.49 -11.88 -7.55
C ALA A 78 3.79 -10.87 -8.65
N ALA A 79 2.99 -9.82 -8.76
CA ALA A 79 3.18 -8.83 -9.82
C ALA A 79 2.41 -7.55 -9.54
N VAL A 80 2.95 -6.45 -10.03
CA VAL A 80 2.20 -5.20 -10.16
C VAL A 80 1.68 -5.23 -11.59
N GLU A 81 0.40 -5.49 -11.75
CA GLU A 81 -0.16 -5.66 -13.09
C GLU A 81 -0.41 -4.33 -13.76
N SER A 82 -0.76 -3.33 -13.01
CA SER A 82 -0.87 -1.98 -13.55
C SER A 82 -0.73 -0.98 -12.41
N ALA A 83 -0.20 0.18 -12.73
CA ALA A 83 -0.13 1.27 -11.79
C ALA A 83 -0.24 2.56 -12.59
N ARG A 84 -1.23 3.37 -12.24
CA ARG A 84 -1.44 4.64 -12.91
C ARG A 84 -1.44 5.73 -11.86
N PHE A 85 -0.54 6.68 -12.02
CA PHE A 85 -0.39 7.77 -11.08
C PHE A 85 -0.97 9.04 -11.72
N SER A 86 -2.04 9.55 -11.13
CA SER A 86 -2.77 10.66 -11.72
C SER A 86 -2.66 11.94 -10.90
N GLY A 87 -2.08 11.88 -9.71
CA GLY A 87 -1.91 13.05 -8.88
C GLY A 87 -0.72 12.90 -7.97
N ALA A 88 -0.07 14.01 -7.65
CA ALA A 88 1.09 14.00 -6.79
C ALA A 88 0.69 13.79 -5.33
N VAL A 89 1.55 13.13 -4.57
CA VAL A 89 1.42 13.02 -3.12
C VAL A 89 2.58 13.82 -2.55
N LEU A 90 2.27 14.77 -1.70
CA LEU A 90 3.22 15.77 -1.24
C LEU A 90 3.46 15.65 0.26
N PRO A 91 4.55 16.23 0.77
CA PRO A 91 4.76 16.26 2.20
C PRO A 91 3.57 16.91 2.90
N GLY A 92 3.13 16.29 3.98
CA GLY A 92 1.98 16.78 4.74
C GLY A 92 0.66 16.20 4.31
N ASP A 93 0.63 15.49 3.19
CA ASP A 93 -0.63 14.89 2.73
C ASP A 93 -1.04 13.73 3.60
N THR A 94 -2.35 13.52 3.67
CA THR A 94 -2.93 12.28 4.17
C THR A 94 -3.29 11.45 2.95
N LEU A 95 -2.74 10.25 2.87
CA LEU A 95 -3.01 9.34 1.76
C LEU A 95 -4.08 8.36 2.19
N ASP A 96 -5.24 8.44 1.55
CA ASP A 96 -6.33 7.49 1.79
C ASP A 96 -6.21 6.37 0.78
N ILE A 97 -6.33 5.14 1.24
CA ILE A 97 -6.13 3.95 0.44
C ILE A 97 -7.38 3.10 0.54
N THR A 98 -7.92 2.71 -0.60
CA THR A 98 -9.09 1.84 -0.66
C THR A 98 -8.71 0.62 -1.48
N LEU A 99 -8.97 -0.55 -0.97
CA LEU A 99 -8.63 -1.81 -1.64
C LEU A 99 -9.86 -2.65 -1.84
N ARG A 100 -9.84 -3.41 -2.94
CA ARG A 100 -10.85 -4.41 -3.19
C ARG A 100 -10.15 -5.68 -3.65
N TRP A 101 -10.39 -6.78 -2.96
CA TRP A 101 -9.81 -8.06 -3.28
C TRP A 101 -10.75 -8.87 -4.17
N ARG A 102 -10.15 -9.65 -5.07
CA ARG A 102 -10.91 -10.53 -5.93
C ARG A 102 -10.14 -11.83 -6.06
N ARG A 103 -10.82 -12.94 -5.87
CA ARG A 103 -10.18 -14.23 -5.99
C ARG A 103 -9.92 -14.55 -7.46
N THR A 104 -8.75 -15.14 -7.75
CA THR A 104 -8.40 -15.59 -9.09
C THR A 104 -8.10 -17.07 -9.04
N GLU A 105 -7.79 -17.66 -10.18
CA GLU A 105 -7.50 -19.10 -10.22
C GLU A 105 -6.32 -19.47 -9.35
N ASN A 106 -5.29 -18.66 -9.34
CA ASN A 106 -4.06 -19.03 -8.68
C ASN A 106 -3.74 -18.16 -7.46
N GLY A 107 -4.68 -17.37 -7.01
CA GLY A 107 -4.44 -16.50 -5.88
C GLY A 107 -5.45 -15.39 -5.82
N TRP A 108 -4.96 -14.15 -5.75
CA TRP A 108 -5.81 -13.00 -5.49
C TRP A 108 -5.38 -11.80 -6.32
N ARG A 109 -6.35 -11.01 -6.72
CA ARG A 109 -6.10 -9.70 -7.30
C ARG A 109 -6.57 -8.63 -6.33
N CYS A 110 -5.75 -7.61 -6.15
CA CYS A 110 -6.09 -6.48 -5.31
C CYS A 110 -6.17 -5.25 -6.18
N ASP A 111 -7.33 -4.64 -6.26
CA ASP A 111 -7.51 -3.38 -6.96
C ASP A 111 -7.52 -2.27 -5.93
N ALA A 112 -6.63 -1.30 -6.09
CA ALA A 112 -6.45 -0.25 -5.11
C ALA A 112 -6.59 1.12 -5.73
N THR A 113 -7.11 2.04 -4.95
CA THR A 113 -7.19 3.45 -5.33
C THR A 113 -6.64 4.25 -4.17
N THR A 114 -5.83 5.25 -4.47
CA THR A 114 -5.35 6.17 -3.45
C THR A 114 -5.80 7.58 -3.77
N ALA A 115 -5.93 8.38 -2.72
CA ALA A 115 -6.38 9.76 -2.87
C ALA A 115 -5.80 10.63 -1.76
N THR A 116 -5.66 11.91 -2.06
CA THR A 116 -5.35 12.94 -1.06
C THR A 116 -6.51 13.91 -1.04
N ALA A 117 -6.39 14.97 -0.25
CA ALA A 117 -7.45 15.98 -0.21
C ALA A 117 -7.69 16.62 -1.58
N ARG A 118 -6.71 16.54 -2.47
CA ARG A 118 -6.84 17.12 -3.81
C ARG A 118 -7.51 16.18 -4.81
N GLY A 119 -7.79 14.94 -4.42
CA GLY A 119 -8.46 13.98 -5.29
C GLY A 119 -7.63 12.72 -5.48
N LYS A 120 -8.05 11.91 -6.42
CA LYS A 120 -7.42 10.63 -6.69
C LYS A 120 -5.97 10.81 -7.09
N SER A 121 -5.09 10.00 -6.53
CA SER A 121 -3.67 10.08 -6.83
C SER A 121 -3.14 8.86 -7.56
N ALA A 122 -3.75 7.69 -7.38
CA ALA A 122 -3.28 6.49 -8.08
C ALA A 122 -4.35 5.42 -8.18
N SER A 123 -4.22 4.58 -9.19
CA SER A 123 -4.96 3.32 -9.33
C SER A 123 -3.94 2.23 -9.55
N VAL A 124 -4.03 1.17 -8.78
CA VAL A 124 -3.02 0.12 -8.79
C VAL A 124 -3.72 -1.23 -8.82
N ARG A 125 -3.19 -2.15 -9.61
CA ARG A 125 -3.68 -3.53 -9.60
C ARG A 125 -2.50 -4.43 -9.27
N LEU A 126 -2.64 -5.20 -8.20
CA LEU A 126 -1.63 -6.11 -7.73
C LEU A 126 -2.15 -7.53 -7.86
N ARG A 127 -1.24 -8.45 -8.15
CA ARG A 127 -1.58 -9.87 -8.17
C ARG A 127 -0.78 -10.56 -7.10
N TYR A 128 -1.46 -11.35 -6.29
CA TYR A 128 -0.87 -12.10 -5.20
C TYR A 128 -1.04 -13.58 -5.42
N ARG A 129 -0.01 -14.34 -5.08
CA ARG A 129 -0.03 -15.79 -5.11
C ARG A 129 -0.42 -16.26 -3.71
N ALA A 130 -1.29 -17.24 -3.62
CA ALA A 130 -1.64 -17.79 -2.33
C ALA A 130 -0.42 -18.46 -1.71
N VAL A 131 -0.12 -18.14 -0.44
CA VAL A 131 1.03 -18.70 0.23
C VAL A 131 0.62 -19.97 0.94
N GLY A 132 1.37 -21.01 0.72
CA GLY A 132 1.13 -22.26 1.42
C GLY A 132 -0.13 -22.92 0.99
N GLY A 133 -0.79 -22.34 0.12
CA GLY A 133 -2.00 -22.91 -0.24
C GLY A 133 -1.87 -23.88 -1.25
N ALA A 134 -0.84 -24.20 -1.48
CA ALA A 134 -0.59 -25.09 -2.35
C ALA A 134 -1.41 -26.14 -2.22
N GLY A 135 -1.73 -26.25 -1.32
CA GLY A 135 -2.48 -27.39 -1.22
C GLY A 135 -3.08 -27.52 -2.49
#